data_803619e400016a7b45086dd6e791c923
#
_entry.id   803619e400016a7b45086dd6e791c923
#
_cell.length_a   1.000
_cell.length_b   1.000
_cell.length_c   1.000
_cell.angle_alpha   90.00
_cell.angle_beta   90.00
_cell.angle_gamma   90.00
#
_symmetry.space_group_name_H-M   'P 1'
#
loop_
_entity.id
_entity.type
_entity.pdbx_description
1 polymer ?
#
loop_
_entity_poly.entity_id
_entity_poly.type
_entity_poly.pdbx_seq_one_letter_code
_entity_poly.pdbx_strand_id
1 'polypeptide(L)'
;MIKFKRILFATDFSPAAAHALDYAISLALEHEATLVLVHVIEDIGFASPFTLSSFPMNLEYQHGMDVQAKAELHKAVSPQLKRQLEVQERLAQGKPFVEIGRIAKEEAVDLIVIPTRSKPDPKHTHLGSTAEHVVRLAPCPVLVVRHPDDQISGH
;
A
#
# COMPACT_ATOMS: atom_id res chain seq x y z
N MET A 1 11.30 25.05 -4.25
CA MET A 1 10.21 24.12 -4.60
C MET A 1 10.48 22.76 -4.01
N ILE A 2 9.45 22.09 -3.53
CA ILE A 2 9.57 20.73 -3.02
C ILE A 2 9.72 19.79 -4.21
N LYS A 3 10.74 18.93 -4.17
CA LYS A 3 10.93 17.86 -5.14
C LYS A 3 10.99 16.52 -4.39
N PHE A 4 10.09 15.63 -4.71
CA PHE A 4 10.12 14.27 -4.16
C PHE A 4 11.17 13.44 -4.92
N LYS A 5 11.97 12.68 -4.20
CA LYS A 5 12.97 11.77 -4.75
C LYS A 5 12.54 10.31 -4.65
N ARG A 6 11.78 9.99 -3.61
CA ARG A 6 11.31 8.64 -3.33
C ARG A 6 9.88 8.70 -2.84
N ILE A 7 8.97 8.08 -3.59
CA ILE A 7 7.54 8.03 -3.27
C ILE A 7 7.17 6.59 -2.95
N LEU A 8 6.63 6.35 -1.76
CA LEU A 8 6.12 5.04 -1.37
C LEU A 8 4.63 4.96 -1.70
N PHE A 9 4.24 3.90 -2.35
CA PHE A 9 2.84 3.54 -2.55
C PHE A 9 2.57 2.15 -1.95
N ALA A 10 1.61 2.08 -1.04
CA ALA A 10 1.17 0.82 -0.44
C ALA A 10 -0.10 0.31 -1.10
N THR A 11 -0.09 -0.92 -1.58
CA THR A 11 -1.23 -1.55 -2.24
C THR A 11 -1.73 -2.77 -1.49
N ASP A 12 -3.03 -2.95 -1.47
CA ASP A 12 -3.72 -4.18 -1.06
C ASP A 12 -4.38 -4.88 -2.25
N PHE A 13 -4.03 -4.46 -3.49
CA PHE A 13 -4.57 -4.95 -4.74
C PHE A 13 -6.07 -4.67 -4.94
N SER A 14 -6.69 -3.84 -4.12
CA SER A 14 -8.07 -3.40 -4.30
C SER A 14 -8.23 -2.44 -5.48
N PRO A 15 -9.46 -2.26 -6.02
CA PRO A 15 -9.72 -1.22 -7.02
C PRO A 15 -9.38 0.19 -6.55
N ALA A 16 -9.61 0.48 -5.27
CA ALA A 16 -9.22 1.76 -4.67
C ALA A 16 -7.70 1.97 -4.68
N ALA A 17 -6.93 0.91 -4.41
CA ALA A 17 -5.47 0.95 -4.51
C ALA A 17 -5.01 1.16 -5.96
N ALA A 18 -5.63 0.50 -6.92
CA ALA A 18 -5.31 0.71 -8.33
C ALA A 18 -5.56 2.17 -8.77
N HIS A 19 -6.65 2.78 -8.32
CA HIS A 19 -6.93 4.20 -8.57
C HIS A 19 -5.90 5.13 -7.92
N ALA A 20 -5.53 4.86 -6.67
CA ALA A 20 -4.53 5.66 -5.96
C ALA A 20 -3.11 5.51 -6.56
N LEU A 21 -2.81 4.34 -7.14
CA LEU A 21 -1.53 4.09 -7.80
C LEU A 21 -1.30 5.04 -8.99
N ASP A 22 -2.34 5.42 -9.72
CA ASP A 22 -2.24 6.37 -10.84
C ASP A 22 -1.70 7.72 -10.38
N TYR A 23 -2.11 8.17 -9.18
CA TYR A 23 -1.57 9.40 -8.57
C TYR A 23 -0.09 9.24 -8.20
N ALA A 24 0.28 8.11 -7.60
CA ALA A 24 1.67 7.85 -7.24
C ALA A 24 2.58 7.79 -8.46
N ILE A 25 2.15 7.13 -9.53
CA ILE A 25 2.88 7.04 -10.80
C ILE A 25 3.03 8.44 -11.43
N SER A 26 1.95 9.20 -11.49
CA SER A 26 1.98 10.56 -12.07
C SER A 26 2.95 11.47 -11.33
N LEU A 27 2.91 11.44 -9.99
CA LEU A 27 3.83 12.21 -9.17
C LEU A 27 5.28 11.73 -9.32
N ALA A 28 5.50 10.43 -9.39
CA ALA A 28 6.84 9.88 -9.56
C ALA A 28 7.44 10.28 -10.92
N LEU A 29 6.66 10.25 -11.99
CA LEU A 29 7.08 10.72 -13.31
C LEU A 29 7.37 12.22 -13.31
N GLU A 30 6.48 13.05 -12.75
CA GLU A 30 6.63 14.50 -12.68
C GLU A 30 7.89 14.93 -11.92
N HIS A 31 8.18 14.23 -10.81
CA HIS A 31 9.32 14.52 -9.94
C HIS A 31 10.59 13.77 -10.32
N GLU A 32 10.55 12.88 -11.29
CA GLU A 32 11.64 11.92 -11.59
C GLU A 32 12.06 11.12 -10.35
N ALA A 33 11.04 10.71 -9.57
CA ALA A 33 11.23 10.00 -8.31
C ALA A 33 11.23 8.49 -8.50
N THR A 34 11.94 7.79 -7.63
CA THR A 34 11.80 6.33 -7.48
C THR A 34 10.46 6.00 -6.83
N LEU A 35 9.67 5.12 -7.43
CA LEU A 35 8.46 4.58 -6.85
C LEU A 35 8.78 3.33 -6.03
N VAL A 36 8.60 3.41 -4.71
CA VAL A 36 8.72 2.26 -3.80
C VAL A 36 7.33 1.65 -3.66
N LEU A 37 7.10 0.55 -4.34
CA LEU A 37 5.82 -0.15 -4.38
C LEU A 37 5.81 -1.23 -3.29
N VAL A 38 4.89 -1.11 -2.34
CA VAL A 38 4.84 -1.96 -1.15
C VAL A 38 3.52 -2.71 -1.08
N HIS A 39 3.59 -4.00 -0.79
CA HIS A 39 2.48 -4.79 -0.29
C HIS A 39 2.84 -5.41 1.04
N VAL A 40 1.93 -5.35 1.99
CA VAL A 40 2.07 -5.97 3.31
C VAL A 40 1.09 -7.13 3.42
N ILE A 41 1.64 -8.33 3.56
CA ILE A 41 0.83 -9.51 3.89
C ILE A 41 0.48 -9.40 5.37
N GLU A 42 -0.80 -9.24 5.66
CA GLU A 42 -1.25 -9.18 7.05
C GLU A 42 -1.04 -10.52 7.73
N ASP A 43 -0.41 -10.47 8.91
CA ASP A 43 -0.47 -11.60 9.80
C ASP A 43 -1.95 -11.78 10.17
N ILE A 44 -2.55 -12.84 9.68
CA ILE A 44 -3.83 -13.30 10.19
C ILE A 44 -3.52 -13.76 11.62
N GLY A 45 -3.55 -12.79 12.53
CA GLY A 45 -3.17 -13.00 13.91
C GLY A 45 -3.89 -14.24 14.43
N PHE A 46 -3.13 -15.14 15.03
CA PHE A 46 -3.67 -16.22 15.82
C PHE A 46 -4.46 -15.62 16.99
N ALA A 47 -5.67 -15.17 16.69
CA ALA A 47 -6.53 -14.50 17.65
C ALA A 47 -7.10 -15.44 18.71
N SER A 48 -6.66 -16.71 18.76
CA SER A 48 -7.10 -17.62 19.79
C SER A 48 -6.09 -18.75 20.04
N PRO A 49 -5.73 -19.01 21.31
CA PRO A 49 -4.99 -20.21 21.69
C PRO A 49 -5.66 -21.52 21.25
N PHE A 50 -6.97 -21.47 20.97
CA PHE A 50 -7.76 -22.61 20.52
C PHE A 50 -7.56 -22.97 19.05
N THR A 51 -7.08 -22.05 18.22
CA THR A 51 -6.84 -22.32 16.79
C THR A 51 -5.44 -22.87 16.52
N LEU A 52 -4.54 -22.77 17.47
CA LEU A 52 -3.16 -23.26 17.36
C LEU A 52 -3.03 -24.79 17.23
N SER A 53 -4.06 -25.56 17.69
CA SER A 53 -4.02 -27.01 17.63
C SER A 53 -4.68 -27.64 16.41
N SER A 54 -5.37 -26.87 15.57
CA SER A 54 -6.22 -27.40 14.52
C SER A 54 -5.71 -27.19 13.09
N PHE A 55 -4.74 -26.29 12.90
CA PHE A 55 -4.13 -26.06 11.59
C PHE A 55 -2.61 -26.03 11.73
N PRO A 56 -1.90 -27.05 11.22
CA PRO A 56 -0.48 -26.88 11.00
C PRO A 56 -0.31 -25.69 10.08
N MET A 57 0.42 -24.67 10.55
CA MET A 57 0.92 -23.60 9.69
C MET A 57 1.76 -24.26 8.61
N ASN A 58 1.13 -24.50 7.48
CA ASN A 58 1.83 -25.13 6.38
C ASN A 58 2.75 -24.08 5.78
N LEU A 59 4.06 -24.25 5.95
CA LEU A 59 5.09 -23.42 5.31
C LEU A 59 4.86 -23.29 3.80
N GLU A 60 4.28 -24.33 3.18
CA GLU A 60 3.88 -24.31 1.78
C GLU A 60 2.78 -23.30 1.47
N TYR A 61 1.83 -23.13 2.40
CA TYR A 61 0.75 -22.14 2.24
C TYR A 61 1.29 -20.71 2.32
N GLN A 62 2.15 -20.42 3.29
CA GLN A 62 2.81 -19.12 3.40
C GLN A 62 3.68 -18.82 2.18
N HIS A 63 4.47 -19.78 1.75
CA HIS A 63 5.29 -19.63 0.55
C HIS A 63 4.45 -19.38 -0.71
N GLY A 64 3.30 -20.06 -0.84
CA GLY A 64 2.35 -19.84 -1.94
C GLY A 64 1.77 -18.42 -1.92
N MET A 65 1.42 -17.90 -0.76
CA MET A 65 0.93 -16.51 -0.61
C MET A 65 2.01 -15.49 -0.99
N ASP A 66 3.25 -15.71 -0.56
CA ASP A 66 4.38 -14.85 -0.90
C ASP A 66 4.65 -14.81 -2.40
N VAL A 67 4.62 -15.96 -3.07
CA VAL A 67 4.82 -16.07 -4.52
C VAL A 67 3.71 -15.34 -5.28
N GLN A 68 2.46 -15.53 -4.87
CA GLN A 68 1.32 -14.87 -5.49
C GLN A 68 1.37 -13.35 -5.28
N ALA A 69 1.64 -12.90 -4.07
CA ALA A 69 1.74 -11.48 -3.76
C ALA A 69 2.87 -10.79 -4.53
N LYS A 70 4.02 -11.44 -4.66
CA LYS A 70 5.12 -10.92 -5.50
C LYS A 70 4.72 -10.80 -6.96
N ALA A 71 4.02 -11.79 -7.50
CA ALA A 71 3.55 -11.75 -8.88
C ALA A 71 2.53 -10.62 -9.11
N GLU A 72 1.58 -10.43 -8.20
CA GLU A 72 0.61 -9.34 -8.26
C GLU A 72 1.28 -7.97 -8.13
N LEU A 73 2.24 -7.84 -7.22
CA LEU A 73 3.01 -6.62 -7.04
C LEU A 73 3.80 -6.27 -8.31
N HIS A 74 4.42 -7.27 -8.92
CA HIS A 74 5.17 -7.08 -10.16
C HIS A 74 4.31 -6.63 -11.33
N LYS A 75 3.06 -7.08 -11.41
CA LYS A 75 2.09 -6.72 -12.45
C LYS A 75 1.44 -5.36 -12.22
N ALA A 76 1.48 -4.83 -11.01
CA ALA A 76 0.78 -3.60 -10.66
C ALA A 76 1.23 -2.38 -11.48
N VAL A 77 2.50 -2.34 -11.88
CA VAL A 77 3.04 -1.32 -12.79
C VAL A 77 3.43 -1.99 -14.11
N SER A 78 2.93 -1.46 -15.21
CA SER A 78 3.18 -2.04 -16.53
C SER A 78 4.65 -1.97 -16.95
N PRO A 79 5.12 -2.89 -17.81
CA PRO A 79 6.49 -2.86 -18.32
C PRO A 79 6.85 -1.55 -19.04
N GLN A 80 5.87 -0.91 -19.69
CA GLN A 80 6.07 0.37 -20.36
C GLN A 80 6.38 1.50 -19.38
N LEU A 81 5.66 1.54 -18.26
CA LEU A 81 5.91 2.51 -17.20
C LEU A 81 7.23 2.24 -16.48
N LYS A 82 7.60 0.98 -16.27
CA LYS A 82 8.90 0.60 -15.67
C LYS A 82 10.11 1.01 -16.53
N ARG A 83 9.92 1.30 -17.81
CA ARG A 83 10.98 1.86 -18.66
C ARG A 83 11.16 3.37 -18.49
N GLN A 84 10.16 4.06 -17.96
CA GLN A 84 10.16 5.51 -17.77
C GLN A 84 10.38 5.91 -16.32
N LEU A 85 10.21 4.97 -15.40
CA LEU A 85 10.13 5.18 -13.96
C LEU A 85 10.88 4.06 -13.25
N GLU A 86 11.77 4.42 -12.33
CA GLU A 86 12.38 3.42 -11.44
C GLU A 86 11.35 2.93 -10.42
N VAL A 87 11.10 1.62 -10.41
CA VAL A 87 10.18 0.97 -9.48
C VAL A 87 10.95 -0.03 -8.63
N GLN A 88 10.86 0.14 -7.31
CA GLN A 88 11.38 -0.81 -6.33
C GLN A 88 10.22 -1.51 -5.65
N GLU A 89 10.17 -2.82 -5.76
CA GLU A 89 9.10 -3.63 -5.19
C GLU A 89 9.51 -4.17 -3.83
N ARG A 90 8.66 -3.98 -2.82
CA ARG A 90 8.89 -4.45 -1.46
C ARG A 90 7.67 -5.24 -0.96
N LEU A 91 7.93 -6.47 -0.55
CA LEU A 91 6.96 -7.30 0.14
C LEU A 91 7.33 -7.37 1.62
N ALA A 92 6.36 -7.12 2.48
CA ALA A 92 6.52 -7.22 3.93
C ALA A 92 5.42 -8.07 4.54
N GLN A 93 5.60 -8.52 5.75
CA GLN A 93 4.62 -9.26 6.53
C GLN A 93 4.44 -8.61 7.90
N GLY A 94 3.21 -8.45 8.34
CA GLY A 94 2.89 -7.86 9.62
C GLY A 94 1.66 -6.95 9.59
N LYS A 95 1.66 -5.96 10.46
CA LYS A 95 0.61 -4.92 10.46
C LYS A 95 0.92 -3.88 9.39
N PRO A 96 0.01 -3.61 8.44
CA PRO A 96 0.29 -2.73 7.31
C PRO A 96 0.87 -1.37 7.70
N PHE A 97 0.26 -0.65 8.64
CA PHE A 97 0.74 0.68 9.01
C PHE A 97 2.13 0.67 9.67
N VAL A 98 2.47 -0.40 10.40
CA VAL A 98 3.78 -0.56 11.03
C VAL A 98 4.85 -0.80 9.97
N GLU A 99 4.59 -1.71 9.05
CA GLU A 99 5.53 -2.07 7.99
C GLU A 99 5.71 -0.94 6.97
N ILE A 100 4.64 -0.23 6.63
CA ILE A 100 4.71 0.96 5.77
C ILE A 100 5.61 2.03 6.41
N GLY A 101 5.43 2.30 7.69
CA GLY A 101 6.26 3.27 8.42
C GLY A 101 7.73 2.84 8.50
N ARG A 102 7.98 1.56 8.74
CA ARG A 102 9.33 1.00 8.77
C ARG A 102 10.04 1.14 7.42
N ILE A 103 9.38 0.71 6.34
CA ILE A 103 9.93 0.80 4.99
C ILE A 103 10.14 2.27 4.58
N ALA A 104 9.21 3.15 4.93
CA ALA A 104 9.35 4.58 4.63
C ALA A 104 10.60 5.19 5.26
N LYS A 105 10.96 4.77 6.47
CA LYS A 105 12.20 5.18 7.14
C LYS A 105 13.44 4.55 6.49
N GLU A 106 13.43 3.25 6.28
CA GLU A 106 14.55 2.51 5.68
C GLU A 106 14.91 3.05 4.30
N GLU A 107 13.89 3.34 3.49
CA GLU A 107 14.05 3.81 2.11
C GLU A 107 14.18 5.34 2.01
N ALA A 108 14.18 6.07 3.11
CA ALA A 108 14.21 7.54 3.14
C ALA A 108 13.15 8.16 2.21
N VAL A 109 11.91 7.73 2.36
CA VAL A 109 10.77 8.14 1.54
C VAL A 109 10.38 9.58 1.84
N ASP A 110 10.09 10.36 0.80
CA ASP A 110 9.72 11.77 0.90
C ASP A 110 8.20 11.98 0.90
N LEU A 111 7.45 11.01 0.36
CA LEU A 111 6.00 11.06 0.27
C LEU A 111 5.44 9.64 0.30
N ILE A 112 4.39 9.44 1.09
CA ILE A 112 3.57 8.23 1.04
C ILE A 112 2.27 8.55 0.32
N VAL A 113 1.86 7.69 -0.63
CA VAL A 113 0.56 7.76 -1.31
C VAL A 113 -0.24 6.52 -0.95
N ILE A 114 -1.45 6.70 -0.45
CA ILE A 114 -2.35 5.60 -0.06
C ILE A 114 -3.81 5.93 -0.41
N PRO A 115 -4.66 4.92 -0.66
CA PRO A 115 -6.09 5.15 -0.76
C PRO A 115 -6.70 5.43 0.62
N THR A 116 -7.86 6.07 0.65
CA THR A 116 -8.62 6.28 1.90
C THR A 116 -9.00 4.98 2.56
N ARG A 117 -9.38 3.97 1.77
CA ARG A 117 -9.81 2.64 2.20
C ARG A 117 -9.93 1.68 1.01
N SER A 118 -9.97 0.40 1.31
CA SER A 118 -10.08 -0.65 0.28
C SER A 118 -11.50 -0.81 -0.27
N LYS A 119 -12.51 -0.51 0.55
CA LYS A 119 -13.93 -0.71 0.22
C LYS A 119 -14.66 0.62 0.27
N PRO A 120 -15.67 0.82 -0.61
CA PRO A 120 -16.52 2.00 -0.53
C PRO A 120 -17.22 2.11 0.84
N ASP A 121 -17.28 3.30 1.38
CA ASP A 121 -18.07 3.61 2.58
C ASP A 121 -19.30 4.44 2.19
N PRO A 122 -20.51 3.87 2.31
CA PRO A 122 -21.74 4.57 1.93
C PRO A 122 -21.96 5.89 2.69
N LYS A 123 -21.37 6.00 3.88
CA LYS A 123 -21.49 7.19 4.73
C LYS A 123 -20.42 8.25 4.47
N HIS A 124 -19.38 7.94 3.70
CA HIS A 124 -18.25 8.82 3.35
C HIS A 124 -17.56 9.52 4.52
N THR A 125 -17.62 8.93 5.71
CA THR A 125 -17.30 9.64 6.95
C THR A 125 -15.95 9.28 7.54
N HIS A 126 -15.34 8.17 7.16
CA HIS A 126 -14.15 7.67 7.85
C HIS A 126 -13.04 7.24 6.89
N LEU A 127 -11.81 7.49 7.30
CA LEU A 127 -10.64 6.84 6.73
C LEU A 127 -10.64 5.35 7.13
N GLY A 128 -10.10 4.49 6.27
CA GLY A 128 -9.80 3.12 6.66
C GLY A 128 -8.75 3.07 7.77
N SER A 129 -8.72 1.99 8.51
CA SER A 129 -7.83 1.81 9.66
C SER A 129 -6.35 2.02 9.29
N THR A 130 -5.89 1.43 8.20
CA THR A 130 -4.50 1.60 7.74
C THR A 130 -4.20 3.05 7.40
N ALA A 131 -5.07 3.71 6.63
CA ALA A 131 -4.89 5.11 6.24
C ALA A 131 -4.81 6.03 7.45
N GLU A 132 -5.69 5.85 8.42
CA GLU A 132 -5.70 6.65 9.66
C GLU A 132 -4.39 6.51 10.44
N HIS A 133 -3.91 5.29 10.64
CA HIS A 133 -2.66 5.06 11.35
C HIS A 133 -1.44 5.57 10.58
N VAL A 134 -1.41 5.39 9.27
CA VAL A 134 -0.31 5.90 8.42
C VAL A 134 -0.25 7.42 8.50
N VAL A 135 -1.37 8.12 8.39
CA VAL A 135 -1.41 9.60 8.51
C VAL A 135 -0.84 10.07 9.84
N ARG A 136 -1.14 9.37 10.93
CA ARG A 136 -0.66 9.74 12.28
C ARG A 136 0.81 9.43 12.51
N LEU A 137 1.32 8.34 11.96
CA LEU A 137 2.60 7.75 12.35
C LEU A 137 3.68 7.86 11.26
N ALA A 138 3.35 8.34 10.07
CA ALA A 138 4.28 8.42 8.95
C ALA A 138 5.46 9.36 9.26
N PRO A 139 6.68 9.01 8.81
CA PRO A 139 7.85 9.86 8.98
C PRO A 139 7.93 11.01 7.95
N CYS A 140 6.98 11.11 7.04
CA CYS A 140 6.95 12.05 5.92
C CYS A 140 5.50 12.44 5.58
N PRO A 141 5.28 13.42 4.69
CA PRO A 141 3.95 13.75 4.19
C PRO A 141 3.22 12.55 3.60
N VAL A 142 1.90 12.54 3.74
CA VAL A 142 1.01 11.49 3.24
C VAL A 142 -0.05 12.10 2.33
N LEU A 143 -0.13 11.62 1.10
CA LEU A 143 -1.22 11.94 0.19
C LEU A 143 -2.26 10.81 0.27
N VAL A 144 -3.44 11.16 0.75
CA VAL A 144 -4.56 10.22 0.83
C VAL A 144 -5.47 10.43 -0.37
N VAL A 145 -5.61 9.41 -1.21
CA VAL A 145 -6.43 9.47 -2.41
C VAL A 145 -7.82 8.92 -2.12
N ARG A 146 -8.85 9.69 -2.43
CA ARG A 146 -10.24 9.28 -2.20
C ARG A 146 -10.60 8.07 -3.04
N HIS A 147 -11.47 7.23 -2.49
CA HIS A 147 -12.05 6.12 -3.25
C HIS A 147 -12.84 6.68 -4.45
N PRO A 148 -12.70 6.08 -5.66
CA PRO A 148 -13.37 6.60 -6.85
C PRO A 148 -14.90 6.62 -6.75
N ASP A 149 -15.47 5.72 -5.94
CA ASP A 149 -16.92 5.65 -5.72
C ASP A 149 -17.43 6.59 -4.63
N ASP A 150 -16.53 7.31 -3.97
CA ASP A 150 -16.89 8.33 -2.99
C ASP A 150 -17.36 9.61 -3.67
N GLN A 151 -18.55 9.59 -4.18
CA GLN A 151 -19.17 10.79 -4.72
C GLN A 151 -19.54 11.72 -3.55
N ILE A 152 -19.08 12.96 -3.64
CA ILE A 152 -19.62 14.02 -2.76
C ILE A 152 -21.08 14.18 -3.17
N SER A 153 -21.99 13.78 -2.31
CA SER A 153 -23.39 14.19 -2.43
C SER A 153 -23.40 15.70 -2.28
N GLY A 154 -23.37 16.39 -3.42
CA GLY A 154 -23.49 17.84 -3.44
C GLY A 154 -24.86 18.23 -2.89
N HIS A 155 -24.87 19.04 -1.89
CA HIS A 155 -26.05 19.79 -1.48
C HIS A 155 -26.07 21.13 -2.19
#